data_7399e3365df760ee7c3e6005e9e676bb
#
_entry.id   7399e3365df760ee7c3e6005e9e676bb
#
_cell.length_a   1.000
_cell.length_b   1.000
_cell.length_c   1.000
_cell.angle_alpha   90.00
_cell.angle_beta   90.00
_cell.angle_gamma   90.00
#
_symmetry.space_group_name_H-M   'P 1'
#
loop_
_entity.id
_entity.type
_entity.pdbx_description
1 polymer ?
#
loop_
_entity_poly.entity_id
_entity_poly.type
_entity_poly.pdbx_seq_one_letter_code
_entity_poly.pdbx_strand_id
1 'polypeptide(L)'
;MPHDPKFEKHAHVTVNCFSKRGVGKARNDDAVMLLELVKQGIVREHGHLQISKPHYFAIADGVSSGALPWMASFRLLSILKLLSDKGHTDTSISELLHHLQKKFADLGDSPEYFGMASTLVGVRLVGNIATIFNVGDSRAYLLTDSTSANGRQARLLSRDHNLLNDMLDAGEITSEEARTAASIYRGLTSQFIADPTYDELQINVVTHILQKGERLLLCSDGLNEVLSDTEIAELFAENSEEALLKAYMTSRRAGGVDDFSGIVIEAINFDANST
;
A
#
# COMPACT_ATOMS: atom_id res chain seq x y z
N MET A 1 -15.67 -1.46 -29.57
CA MET A 1 -16.39 -1.16 -28.34
C MET A 1 -15.51 -1.62 -27.20
N PRO A 2 -15.14 -0.79 -26.23
CA PRO A 2 -14.41 -1.27 -25.06
C PRO A 2 -15.33 -2.25 -24.32
N HIS A 3 -14.82 -3.42 -24.01
CA HIS A 3 -15.52 -4.41 -23.21
C HIS A 3 -15.68 -3.82 -21.80
N ASP A 4 -16.92 -3.63 -21.35
CA ASP A 4 -17.18 -3.32 -19.94
C ASP A 4 -16.62 -4.45 -19.07
N PRO A 5 -15.74 -4.17 -18.12
CA PRO A 5 -15.14 -5.19 -17.28
C PRO A 5 -16.23 -5.88 -16.45
N LYS A 6 -16.34 -7.21 -16.60
CA LYS A 6 -17.34 -8.01 -15.88
C LYS A 6 -16.78 -8.42 -14.51
N PHE A 7 -17.67 -8.45 -13.52
CA PHE A 7 -17.38 -9.07 -12.23
C PHE A 7 -17.18 -10.58 -12.38
N GLU A 8 -16.05 -11.09 -11.91
CA GLU A 8 -15.72 -12.50 -11.86
C GLU A 8 -15.53 -12.93 -10.40
N LYS A 9 -16.21 -14.03 -9.99
CA LYS A 9 -16.22 -14.48 -8.59
C LYS A 9 -14.89 -15.08 -8.14
N HIS A 10 -14.13 -15.64 -9.06
CA HIS A 10 -12.84 -16.26 -8.76
C HIS A 10 -11.75 -15.64 -9.61
N ALA A 11 -10.65 -15.30 -8.98
CA ALA A 11 -9.45 -14.81 -9.67
C ALA A 11 -8.25 -15.69 -9.31
N HIS A 12 -7.41 -15.98 -10.29
CA HIS A 12 -6.10 -16.57 -10.08
C HIS A 12 -5.06 -15.45 -10.16
N VAL A 13 -4.29 -15.29 -9.09
CA VAL A 13 -3.28 -14.25 -9.00
C VAL A 13 -1.93 -14.83 -8.60
N THR A 14 -0.85 -14.19 -9.04
CA THR A 14 0.46 -14.33 -8.41
C THR A 14 0.68 -13.19 -7.45
N VAL A 15 1.32 -13.48 -6.33
CA VAL A 15 1.69 -12.48 -5.33
C VAL A 15 3.17 -12.60 -5.06
N ASN A 16 3.88 -11.50 -5.20
CA ASN A 16 5.28 -11.36 -4.83
C ASN A 16 5.40 -10.30 -3.76
N CYS A 17 6.22 -10.56 -2.75
CA CYS A 17 6.51 -9.63 -1.67
C CYS A 17 8.00 -9.59 -1.40
N PHE A 18 8.51 -8.37 -1.21
CA PHE A 18 9.85 -8.13 -0.72
C PHE A 18 9.81 -7.00 0.30
N SER A 19 10.43 -7.25 1.48
CA SER A 19 10.62 -6.22 2.49
C SER A 19 12.02 -6.34 3.07
N LYS A 20 12.68 -5.21 3.28
CA LYS A 20 14.02 -5.17 3.83
C LYS A 20 14.29 -3.84 4.53
N ARG A 21 14.93 -3.95 5.68
CA ARG A 21 15.39 -2.83 6.50
C ARG A 21 16.26 -1.83 5.74
N GLY A 22 16.09 -0.56 6.06
CA GLY A 22 16.87 0.56 5.57
C GLY A 22 18.33 0.57 6.03
N VAL A 23 19.10 1.49 5.46
CA VAL A 23 20.52 1.63 5.75
C VAL A 23 20.70 2.30 7.12
N GLY A 24 21.50 1.66 7.99
CA GLY A 24 21.78 2.22 9.32
C GLY A 24 20.67 2.04 10.37
N LYS A 25 19.46 1.61 9.99
CA LYS A 25 18.40 1.33 10.95
C LYS A 25 18.68 0.05 11.74
N ALA A 26 18.28 0.01 13.01
CA ALA A 26 18.43 -1.18 13.86
C ALA A 26 17.39 -2.26 13.49
N ARG A 27 16.19 -1.85 13.08
CA ARG A 27 15.05 -2.70 12.73
C ARG A 27 14.40 -2.20 11.44
N ASN A 28 13.56 -3.03 10.86
CA ASN A 28 12.64 -2.63 9.80
C ASN A 28 11.40 -2.03 10.45
N ASP A 29 11.09 -0.78 10.15
CA ASP A 29 9.91 -0.10 10.67
C ASP A 29 8.68 -0.43 9.81
N ASP A 30 8.88 -1.00 8.61
CA ASP A 30 7.80 -1.55 7.78
C ASP A 30 7.32 -2.91 8.27
N ALA A 31 6.03 -3.17 8.10
CA ALA A 31 5.41 -4.49 8.19
C ALA A 31 4.55 -4.78 6.95
N VAL A 32 4.40 -6.06 6.63
CA VAL A 32 3.61 -6.51 5.48
C VAL A 32 2.56 -7.54 5.92
N MET A 33 1.37 -7.47 5.35
CA MET A 33 0.31 -8.45 5.53
C MET A 33 0.06 -9.17 4.21
N LEU A 34 0.29 -10.48 4.22
CA LEU A 34 0.06 -11.38 3.09
C LEU A 34 -0.97 -12.41 3.53
N LEU A 35 -2.17 -12.35 2.95
CA LEU A 35 -3.28 -13.23 3.33
C LEU A 35 -3.61 -13.07 4.83
N GLU A 36 -3.32 -14.11 5.59
CA GLU A 36 -3.61 -14.18 7.03
C GLU A 36 -2.34 -14.05 7.90
N LEU A 37 -1.22 -13.61 7.32
CA LEU A 37 0.06 -13.50 8.03
C LEU A 37 0.59 -12.07 8.02
N VAL A 38 0.92 -11.55 9.19
CA VAL A 38 1.70 -10.32 9.34
C VAL A 38 3.16 -10.68 9.51
N LYS A 39 4.02 -10.10 8.69
CA LYS A 39 5.47 -10.34 8.66
C LYS A 39 6.24 -9.04 8.75
N GLN A 40 7.43 -9.09 9.36
CA GLN A 40 8.33 -7.94 9.51
C GLN A 40 9.78 -8.40 9.40
N GLY A 41 10.68 -7.47 9.09
CA GLY A 41 12.11 -7.76 8.93
C GLY A 41 12.48 -8.03 7.48
N ILE A 42 13.19 -9.13 7.21
CA ILE A 42 13.49 -9.53 5.83
C ILE A 42 12.38 -10.48 5.39
N VAL A 43 11.60 -10.04 4.40
CA VAL A 43 10.53 -10.84 3.79
C VAL A 43 10.83 -11.02 2.31
N ARG A 44 10.76 -12.25 1.82
CA ARG A 44 10.77 -12.58 0.40
C ARG A 44 9.81 -13.74 0.19
N GLU A 45 8.67 -13.44 -0.42
CA GLU A 45 7.60 -14.41 -0.62
C GLU A 45 7.10 -14.38 -2.06
N HIS A 46 6.78 -15.55 -2.57
CA HIS A 46 6.15 -15.75 -3.87
C HIS A 46 5.09 -16.81 -3.76
N GLY A 47 3.96 -16.63 -4.42
CA GLY A 47 2.88 -17.62 -4.41
C GLY A 47 1.83 -17.39 -5.49
N HIS A 48 1.11 -18.49 -5.79
CA HIS A 48 -0.07 -18.48 -6.64
C HIS A 48 -1.29 -18.71 -5.77
N LEU A 49 -2.33 -17.93 -5.97
CA LEU A 49 -3.54 -17.95 -5.16
C LEU A 49 -4.78 -17.95 -6.02
N GLN A 50 -5.79 -18.70 -5.56
CA GLN A 50 -7.15 -18.58 -6.06
C GLN A 50 -7.95 -17.74 -5.07
N ILE A 51 -8.43 -16.60 -5.51
CA ILE A 51 -9.23 -15.66 -4.74
C ILE A 51 -10.70 -16.04 -4.90
N SER A 52 -11.28 -16.68 -3.89
CA SER A 52 -12.69 -17.08 -3.87
C SER A 52 -13.49 -16.47 -2.71
N LYS A 53 -12.80 -15.82 -1.78
CA LYS A 53 -13.32 -15.05 -0.65
C LYS A 53 -12.51 -13.75 -0.50
N PRO A 54 -12.94 -12.77 0.30
CA PRO A 54 -12.15 -11.57 0.52
C PRO A 54 -10.75 -11.89 1.04
N HIS A 55 -9.72 -11.36 0.38
CA HIS A 55 -8.32 -11.45 0.78
C HIS A 55 -7.75 -10.04 0.92
N TYR A 56 -6.95 -9.83 1.96
CA TYR A 56 -6.30 -8.55 2.23
C TYR A 56 -4.79 -8.67 2.06
N PHE A 57 -4.22 -7.69 1.37
CA PHE A 57 -2.79 -7.48 1.25
C PHE A 57 -2.52 -6.04 1.69
N ALA A 58 -1.53 -5.82 2.53
CA ALA A 58 -1.25 -4.48 3.02
C ALA A 58 0.21 -4.30 3.41
N ILE A 59 0.65 -3.05 3.37
CA ILE A 59 1.93 -2.56 3.90
C ILE A 59 1.60 -1.45 4.88
N ALA A 60 2.27 -1.46 6.02
CA ALA A 60 2.27 -0.39 6.99
C ALA A 60 3.72 0.04 7.25
N ASP A 61 3.96 1.32 7.23
CA ASP A 61 5.24 1.97 7.51
C ASP A 61 5.14 2.70 8.83
N GLY A 62 6.02 2.37 9.77
CA GLY A 62 6.04 2.97 11.09
C GLY A 62 6.69 4.33 11.07
N VAL A 63 5.93 5.38 11.43
CA VAL A 63 6.40 6.78 11.37
C VAL A 63 7.55 7.02 12.34
N SER A 64 8.72 7.36 11.81
CA SER A 64 9.98 7.47 12.57
C SER A 64 9.97 8.53 13.68
N SER A 65 9.11 9.57 13.58
CA SER A 65 8.92 10.57 14.62
C SER A 65 7.98 10.13 15.75
N GLY A 66 7.27 9.00 15.57
CA GLY A 66 6.39 8.42 16.58
C GLY A 66 7.13 7.48 17.54
N ALA A 67 6.42 6.97 18.54
CA ALA A 67 6.94 5.98 19.46
C ALA A 67 7.00 4.60 18.75
N LEU A 68 8.08 3.84 18.98
CA LEU A 68 8.24 2.44 18.55
C LEU A 68 7.77 2.17 17.09
N PRO A 69 8.34 2.82 16.05
CA PRO A 69 7.82 2.75 14.68
C PRO A 69 7.61 1.31 14.17
N TRP A 70 8.61 0.43 14.40
CA TRP A 70 8.53 -0.98 14.03
C TRP A 70 7.36 -1.72 14.70
N MET A 71 6.98 -1.33 15.91
CA MET A 71 5.85 -1.94 16.62
C MET A 71 4.53 -1.34 16.14
N ALA A 72 4.52 -0.06 15.80
CA ALA A 72 3.34 0.63 15.27
C ALA A 72 2.82 -0.07 14.01
N SER A 73 3.66 -0.25 13.00
CA SER A 73 3.32 -0.93 11.75
C SER A 73 2.87 -2.38 11.98
N PHE A 74 3.60 -3.13 12.81
CA PHE A 74 3.25 -4.52 13.11
C PHE A 74 1.92 -4.66 13.86
N ARG A 75 1.66 -3.81 14.86
CA ARG A 75 0.41 -3.80 15.64
C ARG A 75 -0.77 -3.39 14.78
N LEU A 76 -0.60 -2.35 13.95
CA LEU A 76 -1.64 -1.89 13.04
C LEU A 76 -2.13 -3.02 12.12
N LEU A 77 -1.19 -3.70 11.44
CA LEU A 77 -1.54 -4.83 10.56
C LEU A 77 -2.10 -6.03 11.33
N SER A 78 -1.64 -6.27 12.57
CA SER A 78 -2.17 -7.34 13.41
C SER A 78 -3.64 -7.09 13.79
N ILE A 79 -4.01 -5.83 14.06
CA ILE A 79 -5.40 -5.45 14.34
C ILE A 79 -6.23 -5.53 13.04
N LEU A 80 -5.70 -5.02 11.92
CA LEU A 80 -6.38 -5.14 10.61
C LEU A 80 -6.70 -6.60 10.27
N LYS A 81 -5.73 -7.51 10.47
CA LYS A 81 -5.93 -8.95 10.31
C LYS A 81 -7.09 -9.47 11.17
N LEU A 82 -7.08 -9.16 12.47
CA LEU A 82 -8.14 -9.61 13.39
C LEU A 82 -9.53 -9.08 12.99
N LEU A 83 -9.61 -7.87 12.44
CA LEU A 83 -10.84 -7.28 11.96
C LEU A 83 -11.31 -7.95 10.65
N SER A 84 -10.39 -8.23 9.74
CA SER A 84 -10.70 -8.89 8.45
C SER A 84 -11.17 -10.34 8.65
N ASP A 85 -10.59 -11.08 9.61
CA ASP A 85 -10.96 -12.47 9.90
C ASP A 85 -12.38 -12.62 10.50
N LYS A 86 -12.89 -11.57 11.16
CA LYS A 86 -14.22 -11.59 11.80
C LYS A 86 -15.39 -11.48 10.82
N GLY A 87 -15.13 -11.55 9.52
CA GLY A 87 -16.18 -11.63 8.50
C GLY A 87 -16.95 -10.34 8.27
N HIS A 88 -16.33 -9.17 8.47
CA HIS A 88 -16.89 -7.86 8.09
C HIS A 88 -16.93 -7.71 6.55
N THR A 89 -17.45 -8.73 5.85
CA THR A 89 -17.54 -8.75 4.37
C THR A 89 -18.48 -7.68 3.85
N ASP A 90 -19.47 -7.29 4.65
CA ASP A 90 -20.49 -6.30 4.29
C ASP A 90 -20.12 -4.87 4.77
N THR A 91 -19.08 -4.74 5.58
CA THR A 91 -18.60 -3.43 6.06
C THR A 91 -17.80 -2.72 4.97
N SER A 92 -18.06 -1.45 4.76
CA SER A 92 -17.25 -0.64 3.84
C SER A 92 -15.79 -0.56 4.33
N ILE A 93 -14.86 -0.37 3.39
CA ILE A 93 -13.44 -0.20 3.75
C ILE A 93 -13.26 1.01 4.67
N SER A 94 -13.98 2.11 4.42
CA SER A 94 -13.89 3.30 5.28
C SER A 94 -14.30 3.01 6.72
N GLU A 95 -15.41 2.30 6.93
CA GLU A 95 -15.85 1.89 8.28
C GLU A 95 -14.84 0.95 8.95
N LEU A 96 -14.27 0.01 8.18
CA LEU A 96 -13.22 -0.88 8.67
C LEU A 96 -12.00 -0.08 9.16
N LEU A 97 -11.56 0.92 8.40
CA LEU A 97 -10.38 1.72 8.73
C LEU A 97 -10.63 2.66 9.92
N HIS A 98 -11.82 3.25 10.04
CA HIS A 98 -12.19 3.99 11.25
C HIS A 98 -12.24 3.07 12.49
N HIS A 99 -12.76 1.85 12.34
CA HIS A 99 -12.72 0.88 13.43
C HIS A 99 -11.29 0.45 13.77
N LEU A 100 -10.43 0.29 12.74
CA LEU A 100 -9.01 0.03 12.93
C LEU A 100 -8.32 1.16 13.69
N GLN A 101 -8.58 2.44 13.33
CA GLN A 101 -8.05 3.61 14.06
C GLN A 101 -8.49 3.58 15.53
N LYS A 102 -9.76 3.33 15.78
CA LYS A 102 -10.25 3.26 17.17
C LYS A 102 -9.54 2.18 17.99
N LYS A 103 -9.34 0.98 17.40
CA LYS A 103 -8.62 -0.11 18.07
C LYS A 103 -7.12 0.16 18.23
N PHE A 104 -6.52 0.88 17.29
CA PHE A 104 -5.13 1.28 17.39
C PHE A 104 -4.95 2.41 18.42
N ALA A 105 -5.87 3.37 18.47
CA ALA A 105 -5.90 4.44 19.46
C ALA A 105 -5.99 3.91 20.91
N ASP A 106 -6.80 2.85 21.14
CA ASP A 106 -6.93 2.19 22.46
C ASP A 106 -5.56 1.70 23.01
N LEU A 107 -4.55 1.45 22.15
CA LEU A 107 -3.21 1.09 22.62
C LEU A 107 -2.52 2.25 23.35
N GLY A 108 -2.84 3.48 22.98
CA GLY A 108 -2.30 4.70 23.58
C GLY A 108 -2.73 4.96 25.03
N ASP A 109 -3.68 4.18 25.57
CA ASP A 109 -3.98 4.17 27.00
C ASP A 109 -2.77 3.71 27.84
N SER A 110 -1.87 2.92 27.23
CA SER A 110 -0.59 2.57 27.83
C SER A 110 0.47 3.62 27.48
N PRO A 111 1.15 4.23 28.48
CA PRO A 111 2.20 5.23 28.22
C PRO A 111 3.32 4.75 27.30
N GLU A 112 3.58 3.44 27.28
CA GLU A 112 4.61 2.81 26.44
C GLU A 112 4.26 2.91 24.93
N TYR A 113 2.97 2.88 24.61
CA TYR A 113 2.49 2.85 23.20
C TYR A 113 1.91 4.20 22.76
N PHE A 114 1.75 5.13 23.67
CA PHE A 114 1.22 6.46 23.35
C PHE A 114 2.06 7.16 22.28
N GLY A 115 1.41 7.62 21.22
CA GLY A 115 2.07 8.29 20.11
C GLY A 115 2.74 7.35 19.10
N MET A 116 2.55 6.01 19.19
CA MET A 116 2.87 5.14 18.05
C MET A 116 2.08 5.60 16.83
N ALA A 117 2.75 5.66 15.67
CA ALA A 117 2.10 6.09 14.44
C ALA A 117 2.54 5.25 13.25
N SER A 118 1.64 5.06 12.30
CA SER A 118 1.92 4.27 11.10
C SER A 118 1.06 4.70 9.92
N THR A 119 1.62 4.62 8.72
CA THR A 119 0.88 4.65 7.46
C THR A 119 0.19 3.32 7.21
N LEU A 120 -0.67 3.27 6.21
CA LEU A 120 -1.26 2.04 5.69
C LEU A 120 -1.55 2.20 4.19
N VAL A 121 -1.14 1.23 3.39
CA VAL A 121 -1.65 1.03 2.05
C VAL A 121 -2.07 -0.43 1.90
N GLY A 122 -3.21 -0.68 1.28
CA GLY A 122 -3.68 -2.05 1.13
C GLY A 122 -4.70 -2.23 0.02
N VAL A 123 -5.04 -3.49 -0.22
CA VAL A 123 -6.10 -3.90 -1.12
C VAL A 123 -6.92 -5.03 -0.51
N ARG A 124 -8.24 -4.91 -0.59
CA ARG A 124 -9.18 -6.01 -0.43
C ARG A 124 -9.52 -6.55 -1.82
N LEU A 125 -9.19 -7.80 -2.07
CA LEU A 125 -9.45 -8.47 -3.33
C LEU A 125 -10.60 -9.48 -3.16
N VAL A 126 -11.65 -9.35 -3.97
CA VAL A 126 -12.81 -10.25 -4.01
C VAL A 126 -13.06 -10.62 -5.47
N GLY A 127 -12.75 -11.86 -5.85
CA GLY A 127 -12.69 -12.21 -7.27
C GLY A 127 -11.74 -11.27 -7.99
N ASN A 128 -12.19 -10.59 -9.05
CA ASN A 128 -11.41 -9.59 -9.77
C ASN A 128 -11.65 -8.14 -9.31
N ILE A 129 -12.45 -7.92 -8.26
CA ILE A 129 -12.64 -6.59 -7.71
C ILE A 129 -11.55 -6.30 -6.69
N ALA A 130 -10.74 -5.31 -6.97
CA ALA A 130 -9.74 -4.76 -6.07
C ALA A 130 -10.28 -3.46 -5.44
N THR A 131 -10.46 -3.45 -4.12
CA THR A 131 -10.73 -2.22 -3.37
C THR A 131 -9.43 -1.81 -2.69
N ILE A 132 -8.79 -0.80 -3.26
CA ILE A 132 -7.52 -0.22 -2.83
C ILE A 132 -7.81 0.86 -1.79
N PHE A 133 -7.01 0.93 -0.73
CA PHE A 133 -7.15 1.94 0.32
C PHE A 133 -5.79 2.39 0.84
N ASN A 134 -5.69 3.65 1.24
CA ASN A 134 -4.51 4.15 1.94
C ASN A 134 -4.82 5.26 2.95
N VAL A 135 -3.92 5.36 3.93
CA VAL A 135 -3.76 6.45 4.90
C VAL A 135 -2.26 6.71 5.02
N GLY A 136 -1.81 7.94 4.81
CA GLY A 136 -0.41 8.31 4.74
C GLY A 136 0.10 8.44 3.31
N ASP A 137 1.39 8.21 3.08
CA ASP A 137 2.11 8.39 1.82
C ASP A 137 2.70 7.09 1.23
N SER A 138 2.44 5.95 1.85
CA SER A 138 2.62 4.66 1.21
C SER A 138 1.65 4.53 0.03
N ARG A 139 2.11 3.99 -1.11
CA ARG A 139 1.41 4.11 -2.38
C ARG A 139 0.94 2.80 -2.98
N ALA A 140 -0.12 2.90 -3.80
CA ALA A 140 -0.62 1.83 -4.65
C ALA A 140 -0.63 2.28 -6.11
N TYR A 141 -0.11 1.42 -7.00
CA TYR A 141 -0.07 1.66 -8.44
C TYR A 141 -0.77 0.54 -9.20
N LEU A 142 -1.46 0.91 -10.28
CA LEU A 142 -1.85 -0.02 -11.33
C LEU A 142 -0.77 -0.02 -12.42
N LEU A 143 -0.18 -1.17 -12.65
CA LEU A 143 0.82 -1.40 -13.68
C LEU A 143 0.18 -2.09 -14.87
N THR A 144 0.28 -1.48 -16.04
CA THR A 144 -0.29 -2.00 -17.28
C THR A 144 0.77 -2.09 -18.37
N ASP A 145 0.76 -3.22 -19.10
CA ASP A 145 1.54 -3.35 -20.32
C ASP A 145 0.69 -2.81 -21.49
N SER A 146 0.91 -1.55 -21.83
CA SER A 146 0.21 -0.95 -22.96
C SER A 146 0.85 -1.39 -24.28
N THR A 147 0.06 -2.00 -25.15
CA THR A 147 0.43 -2.25 -26.55
C THR A 147 0.30 -0.99 -27.43
N SER A 148 -0.19 0.11 -26.86
CA SER A 148 -0.36 1.39 -27.53
C SER A 148 0.91 2.25 -27.47
N ALA A 149 0.97 3.32 -28.29
CA ALA A 149 2.11 4.22 -28.43
C ALA A 149 2.61 4.87 -27.12
N ASN A 150 1.83 4.79 -26.03
CA ASN A 150 2.18 5.37 -24.74
C ASN A 150 3.06 4.47 -23.85
N GLY A 151 3.39 3.25 -24.30
CA GLY A 151 4.26 2.36 -23.53
C GLY A 151 3.67 1.86 -22.22
N ARG A 152 4.54 1.31 -21.38
CA ARG A 152 4.20 0.83 -20.02
C ARG A 152 3.88 1.98 -19.09
N GLN A 153 2.90 1.78 -18.22
CA GLN A 153 2.45 2.84 -17.29
C GLN A 153 2.33 2.31 -15.86
N ALA A 154 2.76 3.13 -14.92
CA ALA A 154 2.41 3.01 -13.51
C ALA A 154 1.43 4.14 -13.19
N ARG A 155 0.15 3.79 -13.05
CA ARG A 155 -0.88 4.74 -12.69
C ARG A 155 -1.09 4.72 -11.18
N LEU A 156 -0.82 5.84 -10.52
CA LEU A 156 -1.06 6.00 -9.09
C LEU A 156 -2.57 5.87 -8.80
N LEU A 157 -2.92 5.01 -7.85
CA LEU A 157 -4.30 4.78 -7.38
C LEU A 157 -4.54 5.35 -5.98
N SER A 158 -3.48 5.46 -5.17
CA SER A 158 -3.54 6.08 -3.85
C SER A 158 -3.39 7.60 -3.95
N ARG A 159 -3.70 8.28 -2.86
CA ARG A 159 -3.42 9.71 -2.66
C ARG A 159 -2.54 9.86 -1.42
N ASP A 160 -1.40 10.51 -1.55
CA ASP A 160 -0.57 10.80 -0.38
C ASP A 160 -1.26 11.84 0.52
N HIS A 161 -1.40 11.52 1.79
CA HIS A 161 -1.91 12.44 2.81
C HIS A 161 -0.73 13.22 3.40
N ASN A 162 -0.34 14.29 2.70
CA ASN A 162 0.72 15.22 3.11
C ASN A 162 0.32 16.65 2.76
N LEU A 163 0.96 17.61 3.41
CA LEU A 163 0.64 19.02 3.25
C LEU A 163 0.76 19.49 1.79
N LEU A 164 1.73 18.95 1.03
CA LEU A 164 1.93 19.30 -0.38
C LEU A 164 0.69 18.97 -1.23
N ASN A 165 0.15 17.76 -1.07
CA ASN A 165 -1.05 17.35 -1.80
C ASN A 165 -2.31 18.08 -1.32
N ASP A 166 -2.39 18.40 -0.02
CA ASP A 166 -3.51 19.19 0.50
C ASP A 166 -3.51 20.60 -0.11
N MET A 167 -2.34 21.24 -0.26
CA MET A 167 -2.20 22.54 -0.92
C MET A 167 -2.50 22.49 -2.43
N LEU A 168 -2.11 21.39 -3.12
CA LEU A 168 -2.45 21.16 -4.52
C LEU A 168 -3.97 21.05 -4.72
N ASP A 169 -4.65 20.25 -3.89
CA ASP A 169 -6.09 20.03 -3.97
C ASP A 169 -6.89 21.32 -3.61
N ALA A 170 -6.36 22.12 -2.69
CA ALA A 170 -6.91 23.43 -2.36
C ALA A 170 -6.66 24.50 -3.46
N GLY A 171 -5.80 24.19 -4.45
CA GLY A 171 -5.40 25.15 -5.47
C GLY A 171 -4.50 26.28 -4.98
N GLU A 172 -3.86 26.09 -3.82
CA GLU A 172 -2.94 27.05 -3.21
C GLU A 172 -1.59 27.07 -3.92
N ILE A 173 -1.21 25.95 -4.54
CA ILE A 173 -0.01 25.81 -5.36
C ILE A 173 -0.33 25.08 -6.66
N THR A 174 0.50 25.33 -7.68
CA THR A 174 0.44 24.63 -8.97
C THR A 174 1.26 23.33 -8.94
N SER A 175 1.01 22.43 -9.89
CA SER A 175 1.83 21.22 -10.05
C SER A 175 3.30 21.50 -10.34
N GLU A 176 3.62 22.66 -10.94
CA GLU A 176 5.01 23.08 -11.21
C GLU A 176 5.70 23.51 -9.91
N GLU A 177 5.04 24.30 -9.08
CA GLU A 177 5.54 24.71 -7.76
C GLU A 177 5.73 23.50 -6.85
N ALA A 178 4.81 22.53 -6.90
CA ALA A 178 4.90 21.31 -6.12
C ALA A 178 6.16 20.47 -6.42
N ARG A 179 6.65 20.46 -7.67
CA ARG A 179 7.87 19.73 -8.05
C ARG A 179 9.12 20.28 -7.38
N THR A 180 9.12 21.57 -7.07
CA THR A 180 10.27 22.27 -6.46
C THR A 180 10.05 22.58 -4.98
N ALA A 181 8.91 22.15 -4.43
CA ALA A 181 8.57 22.40 -3.04
C ALA A 181 9.57 21.74 -2.08
N ALA A 182 9.87 22.45 -0.99
CA ALA A 182 10.77 21.95 0.04
C ALA A 182 10.22 20.68 0.70
N SER A 183 11.10 19.79 1.14
CA SER A 183 10.73 18.49 1.76
C SER A 183 9.81 18.63 2.98
N ILE A 184 9.84 19.78 3.67
CA ILE A 184 8.97 20.05 4.82
C ILE A 184 7.46 19.96 4.46
N TYR A 185 7.08 20.23 3.22
CA TYR A 185 5.70 20.11 2.75
C TYR A 185 5.27 18.67 2.50
N ARG A 186 6.18 17.70 2.58
CA ARG A 186 5.90 16.26 2.48
C ARG A 186 5.56 15.62 3.82
N GLY A 187 5.53 16.40 4.92
CA GLY A 187 5.09 15.93 6.23
C GLY A 187 3.65 15.39 6.18
N LEU A 188 3.42 14.25 6.82
CA LEU A 188 2.12 13.57 6.85
C LEU A 188 1.04 14.44 7.51
N THR A 189 -0.12 14.53 6.89
CA THR A 189 -1.34 15.17 7.43
C THR A 189 -2.37 14.17 7.91
N SER A 190 -2.22 12.88 7.58
CA SER A 190 -3.03 11.80 8.10
C SER A 190 -2.23 10.51 8.24
N GLN A 191 -2.40 9.83 9.36
CA GLN A 191 -1.77 8.57 9.73
C GLN A 191 -2.57 7.89 10.85
N PHE A 192 -2.40 6.61 11.07
CA PHE A 192 -2.91 5.95 12.27
C PHE A 192 -2.08 6.36 13.47
N ILE A 193 -2.73 6.76 14.58
CA ILE A 193 -2.05 7.21 15.80
C ILE A 193 -2.63 6.49 17.01
N ALA A 194 -1.75 5.94 17.85
CA ALA A 194 -2.11 5.37 19.15
C ALA A 194 -2.25 6.51 20.19
N ASP A 195 -3.31 7.28 20.04
CA ASP A 195 -3.76 8.33 20.95
C ASP A 195 -5.29 8.27 21.03
N PRO A 196 -5.87 7.95 22.21
CA PRO A 196 -7.32 7.85 22.40
C PRO A 196 -8.11 9.14 22.08
N THR A 197 -7.42 10.28 22.01
CA THR A 197 -8.04 11.57 21.66
C THR A 197 -8.00 11.89 20.18
N TYR A 198 -7.28 11.10 19.36
CA TYR A 198 -7.13 11.30 17.94
C TYR A 198 -8.25 10.57 17.16
N ASP A 199 -9.08 11.32 16.46
CA ASP A 199 -10.19 10.82 15.62
C ASP A 199 -10.18 11.33 14.17
N GLU A 200 -9.21 12.19 13.82
CA GLU A 200 -9.07 12.75 12.46
C GLU A 200 -8.30 11.79 11.56
N LEU A 201 -9.02 11.05 10.71
CA LEU A 201 -8.42 10.13 9.75
C LEU A 201 -8.90 10.45 8.33
N GLN A 202 -7.98 10.88 7.47
CA GLN A 202 -8.26 10.98 6.03
C GLN A 202 -7.99 9.61 5.38
N ILE A 203 -8.96 9.13 4.63
CA ILE A 203 -8.89 7.82 3.97
C ILE A 203 -9.11 8.01 2.47
N ASN A 204 -8.24 7.46 1.66
CA ASN A 204 -8.49 7.31 0.24
C ASN A 204 -8.92 5.88 -0.07
N VAL A 205 -10.00 5.72 -0.84
CA VAL A 205 -10.51 4.41 -1.30
C VAL A 205 -10.83 4.47 -2.78
N VAL A 206 -10.27 3.54 -3.54
CA VAL A 206 -10.50 3.40 -4.99
C VAL A 206 -10.85 1.95 -5.30
N THR A 207 -11.87 1.73 -6.12
CA THR A 207 -12.20 0.38 -6.61
C THR A 207 -11.80 0.26 -8.07
N HIS A 208 -11.12 -0.84 -8.40
CA HIS A 208 -10.71 -1.21 -9.75
C HIS A 208 -11.09 -2.65 -10.05
N ILE A 209 -11.58 -2.92 -11.25
CA ILE A 209 -11.85 -4.26 -11.74
C ILE A 209 -10.62 -4.72 -12.53
N LEU A 210 -9.85 -5.62 -11.93
CA LEU A 210 -8.61 -6.14 -12.49
C LEU A 210 -8.89 -6.88 -13.81
N GLN A 211 -8.05 -6.60 -14.79
CA GLN A 211 -7.99 -7.31 -16.06
C GLN A 211 -6.83 -8.31 -16.04
N LYS A 212 -6.95 -9.36 -16.87
CA LYS A 212 -5.84 -10.31 -17.06
C LYS A 212 -4.56 -9.59 -17.48
N GLY A 213 -3.47 -9.86 -16.78
CA GLY A 213 -2.16 -9.26 -17.01
C GLY A 213 -1.95 -7.91 -16.33
N GLU A 214 -2.99 -7.30 -15.75
CA GLU A 214 -2.80 -6.14 -14.89
C GLU A 214 -2.14 -6.53 -13.57
N ARG A 215 -1.33 -5.62 -13.03
CA ARG A 215 -0.62 -5.80 -11.78
C ARG A 215 -0.92 -4.64 -10.84
N LEU A 216 -1.15 -4.94 -9.57
CA LEU A 216 -1.18 -3.95 -8.50
C LEU A 216 0.17 -3.99 -7.78
N LEU A 217 0.79 -2.84 -7.60
CA LEU A 217 1.96 -2.65 -6.74
C LEU A 217 1.53 -1.84 -5.52
N LEU A 218 1.73 -2.40 -4.33
CA LEU A 218 1.70 -1.66 -3.06
C LEU A 218 3.13 -1.44 -2.62
N CYS A 219 3.47 -0.25 -2.12
CA CYS A 219 4.83 0.03 -1.64
C CYS A 219 4.86 1.05 -0.50
N SER A 220 5.87 0.94 0.39
CA SER A 220 6.27 2.01 1.30
C SER A 220 7.06 3.09 0.55
N ASP A 221 7.32 4.22 1.22
CA ASP A 221 8.00 5.39 0.65
C ASP A 221 9.45 5.09 0.21
N GLY A 222 10.12 4.11 0.82
CA GLY A 222 11.46 3.69 0.41
C GLY A 222 11.60 3.25 -1.05
N LEU A 223 10.49 3.04 -1.78
CA LEU A 223 10.46 2.88 -3.23
C LEU A 223 10.29 4.24 -3.94
N ASN A 224 9.22 4.95 -3.63
CA ASN A 224 8.75 6.11 -4.40
C ASN A 224 9.39 7.44 -3.97
N GLU A 225 10.13 7.46 -2.87
CA GLU A 225 10.89 8.64 -2.46
C GLU A 225 12.04 8.96 -3.43
N VAL A 226 12.64 7.94 -4.03
CA VAL A 226 13.81 8.06 -4.89
C VAL A 226 13.60 7.61 -6.34
N LEU A 227 12.49 6.93 -6.64
CA LEU A 227 12.15 6.46 -7.99
C LEU A 227 10.89 7.17 -8.48
N SER A 228 10.96 7.70 -9.69
CA SER A 228 9.80 8.29 -10.39
C SER A 228 8.82 7.21 -10.86
N ASP A 229 7.56 7.61 -11.09
CA ASP A 229 6.52 6.70 -11.62
C ASP A 229 6.94 6.06 -12.97
N THR A 230 7.73 6.76 -13.80
CA THR A 230 8.27 6.23 -15.06
C THR A 230 9.28 5.12 -14.80
N GLU A 231 10.23 5.32 -13.87
CA GLU A 231 11.21 4.30 -13.49
C GLU A 231 10.52 3.09 -12.84
N ILE A 232 9.49 3.33 -12.02
CA ILE A 232 8.66 2.25 -11.46
C ILE A 232 8.00 1.45 -12.60
N ALA A 233 7.37 2.11 -13.58
CA ALA A 233 6.76 1.45 -14.73
C ALA A 233 7.76 0.57 -15.51
N GLU A 234 8.98 1.05 -15.70
CA GLU A 234 10.04 0.32 -16.40
C GLU A 234 10.55 -0.89 -15.59
N LEU A 235 10.77 -0.72 -14.28
CA LEU A 235 11.27 -1.79 -13.40
C LEU A 235 10.30 -2.96 -13.29
N PHE A 236 9.00 -2.68 -13.28
CA PHE A 236 7.96 -3.70 -13.18
C PHE A 236 7.39 -4.15 -14.53
N ALA A 237 8.09 -3.85 -15.61
CA ALA A 237 7.68 -4.16 -16.98
C ALA A 237 7.71 -5.64 -17.33
N GLU A 238 8.59 -6.40 -16.70
CA GLU A 238 8.80 -7.83 -16.97
C GLU A 238 8.51 -8.65 -15.71
N ASN A 239 9.14 -9.70 -15.44
CA ASN A 239 8.83 -10.65 -14.37
C ASN A 239 8.68 -10.00 -12.97
N SER A 240 7.51 -10.14 -12.33
CA SER A 240 7.21 -9.57 -11.01
C SER A 240 8.05 -10.16 -9.86
N GLU A 241 8.55 -11.40 -9.99
CA GLU A 241 9.34 -12.03 -8.92
C GLU A 241 10.69 -11.35 -8.69
N GLU A 242 11.37 -10.97 -9.79
CA GLU A 242 12.65 -10.26 -9.73
C GLU A 242 12.49 -8.74 -9.66
N ALA A 243 11.35 -8.20 -10.09
CA ALA A 243 11.13 -6.76 -10.21
C ALA A 243 11.29 -6.04 -8.86
N LEU A 244 10.74 -6.59 -7.77
CA LEU A 244 10.90 -6.02 -6.42
C LEU A 244 12.36 -5.98 -5.96
N LEU A 245 13.13 -7.02 -6.25
CA LEU A 245 14.55 -7.03 -5.91
C LEU A 245 15.34 -6.02 -6.75
N LYS A 246 15.03 -5.92 -8.05
CA LYS A 246 15.63 -4.90 -8.93
C LYS A 246 15.27 -3.48 -8.45
N ALA A 247 14.00 -3.24 -8.09
CA ALA A 247 13.53 -1.98 -7.57
C ALA A 247 14.25 -1.59 -6.27
N TYR A 248 14.38 -2.53 -5.32
CA TYR A 248 15.18 -2.33 -4.11
C TYR A 248 16.64 -1.96 -4.44
N MET A 249 17.29 -2.71 -5.33
CA MET A 249 18.69 -2.44 -5.70
C MET A 249 18.85 -1.08 -6.39
N THR A 250 17.88 -0.69 -7.22
CA THR A 250 17.87 0.61 -7.91
C THR A 250 17.63 1.75 -6.92
N SER A 251 16.66 1.60 -6.01
CA SER A 251 16.43 2.57 -4.92
C SER A 251 17.73 2.81 -4.12
N ARG A 252 18.44 1.74 -3.73
CA ARG A 252 19.71 1.87 -2.99
C ARG A 252 20.81 2.58 -3.80
N ARG A 253 20.90 2.35 -5.10
CA ARG A 253 21.86 3.04 -5.99
C ARG A 253 21.50 4.51 -6.19
N ALA A 254 20.21 4.85 -6.16
CA ALA A 254 19.71 6.22 -6.24
C ALA A 254 19.87 7.00 -4.91
N GLY A 255 20.40 6.36 -3.86
CA GLY A 255 20.63 6.99 -2.56
C GLY A 255 19.54 6.78 -1.52
N GLY A 256 18.55 5.93 -1.81
CA GLY A 256 17.50 5.57 -0.86
C GLY A 256 18.08 4.88 0.37
N VAL A 257 17.71 5.37 1.55
CA VAL A 257 18.22 4.88 2.85
C VAL A 257 17.13 4.27 3.73
N ASP A 258 15.85 4.53 3.42
CA ASP A 258 14.73 4.09 4.24
C ASP A 258 14.41 2.59 4.11
N ASP A 259 13.52 2.08 4.94
CA ASP A 259 12.98 0.74 4.79
C ASP A 259 12.31 0.59 3.43
N PHE A 260 12.32 -0.59 2.87
CA PHE A 260 11.76 -0.87 1.56
C PHE A 260 10.80 -2.04 1.65
N SER A 261 9.55 -1.79 1.33
CA SER A 261 8.56 -2.85 1.22
C SER A 261 7.76 -2.72 -0.07
N GLY A 262 7.51 -3.85 -0.71
CA GLY A 262 6.68 -3.94 -1.90
C GLY A 262 5.89 -5.24 -1.97
N ILE A 263 4.65 -5.16 -2.44
CA ILE A 263 3.80 -6.31 -2.79
C ILE A 263 3.31 -6.10 -4.22
N VAL A 264 3.55 -7.08 -5.09
CA VAL A 264 3.00 -7.10 -6.45
C VAL A 264 1.97 -8.23 -6.55
N ILE A 265 0.77 -7.88 -6.98
CA ILE A 265 -0.33 -8.81 -7.23
C ILE A 265 -0.63 -8.76 -8.71
N GLU A 266 -0.40 -9.86 -9.43
CA GLU A 266 -0.65 -9.98 -10.86
C GLU A 266 -1.88 -10.84 -11.14
N ALA A 267 -2.80 -10.32 -11.92
CA ALA A 267 -3.99 -11.04 -12.35
C ALA A 267 -3.68 -12.00 -13.51
N ILE A 268 -3.69 -13.30 -13.25
CA ILE A 268 -3.32 -14.33 -14.23
C ILE A 268 -4.53 -14.76 -15.05
N ASN A 269 -5.64 -15.07 -14.38
CA ASN A 269 -6.85 -15.56 -15.00
C ASN A 269 -8.08 -15.32 -14.14
N PHE A 270 -9.25 -15.34 -14.77
CA PHE A 270 -10.53 -15.24 -14.09
C PHE A 270 -11.40 -16.40 -14.57
N ASP A 271 -12.03 -17.12 -13.64
CA ASP A 271 -12.96 -18.18 -13.99
C ASP A 271 -14.28 -17.54 -14.43
N ALA A 272 -14.66 -17.76 -15.69
CA ALA A 272 -15.98 -17.38 -16.15
C ALA A 272 -17.04 -18.05 -15.26
N ASN A 273 -18.09 -17.29 -14.88
CA ASN A 273 -19.21 -17.84 -14.13
C ASN A 273 -19.68 -19.16 -14.79
N SER A 274 -19.42 -20.28 -14.14
CA SER A 274 -20.17 -21.50 -14.41
C SER A 274 -21.61 -21.22 -13.94
N THR A 275 -22.46 -20.95 -14.93
CA THR A 275 -23.90 -20.78 -14.78
C THR A 275 -24.53 -22.00 -14.15
#